data_0cb8c90a1b0c5e1d793069d6c2d9503b
#
_entry.id   0cb8c90a1b0c5e1d793069d6c2d9503b
#
_cell.length_a   1.000
_cell.length_b   1.000
_cell.length_c   1.000
_cell.angle_alpha   90.00
_cell.angle_beta   90.00
_cell.angle_gamma   90.00
#
_symmetry.space_group_name_H-M   'P 1'
#
loop_
_entity.id
_entity.type
_entity.pdbx_description
1 polymer ?
#
loop_
_entity_poly.entity_id
_entity_poly.type
_entity_poly.pdbx_seq_one_letter_code
_entity_poly.pdbx_strand_id
1 'polypeptide(L)'
;MSMNNDLFPLTIIRDPHDGKYSGGKYLAINQSYESMSPYINECEDFSKDWWENESHKYIIGVGNSADEAQADLYNKLLPKDEGKKIEKYLFLDFDGVLNTGNYQKKMKEEGIDAYDEYGPMFDPQAVSYLEQIIERTGCKIVISSTWRNEGIARMQQMWKDRGMPGTIYSMTPILMSVTFRDALNGDIISAPAKTAKALEIDMWLQRHASKDARYAIIDDESIRMNEDDYLHMVKTDEQIGIDIYAVNSAVLALNGKPNEMNHEY
;
A
#
# COMPACT_ATOMS: atom_id res chain seq x y z
N MET A 1 29.36 1.38 -12.33
CA MET A 1 27.97 0.96 -12.56
C MET A 1 27.10 1.76 -11.59
N SER A 2 26.12 2.52 -12.07
CA SER A 2 25.14 3.16 -11.17
C SER A 2 24.34 2.03 -10.54
N MET A 3 24.22 2.02 -9.20
CA MET A 3 23.31 1.10 -8.53
C MET A 3 21.91 1.36 -9.10
N ASN A 4 21.26 0.32 -9.58
CA ASN A 4 19.88 0.40 -10.01
C ASN A 4 19.03 0.57 -8.76
N ASN A 5 18.38 1.72 -8.62
CA ASN A 5 17.49 2.02 -7.49
C ASN A 5 16.03 1.63 -7.80
N ASP A 6 15.79 0.96 -8.94
CA ASP A 6 14.46 0.48 -9.28
C ASP A 6 14.13 -0.78 -8.45
N LEU A 7 12.87 -0.92 -8.08
CA LEU A 7 12.40 -2.05 -7.26
C LEU A 7 12.39 -3.38 -8.00
N PHE A 8 12.34 -3.32 -9.31
CA PHE A 8 12.26 -4.48 -10.18
C PHE A 8 13.40 -4.45 -11.19
N PRO A 9 13.89 -5.61 -11.57
CA PRO A 9 13.48 -6.95 -11.16
C PRO A 9 13.87 -7.28 -9.71
N LEU A 10 13.05 -8.11 -9.04
CA LEU A 10 13.22 -8.55 -7.64
C LEU A 10 13.41 -10.07 -7.58
N THR A 11 14.45 -10.51 -6.90
CA THR A 11 14.67 -11.92 -6.59
C THR A 11 14.66 -12.13 -5.08
N ILE A 12 13.83 -13.06 -4.59
CA ILE A 12 13.81 -13.46 -3.18
C ILE A 12 14.26 -14.91 -3.09
N ILE A 13 15.25 -15.16 -2.24
CA ILE A 13 15.82 -16.49 -2.02
C ILE A 13 15.92 -16.79 -0.53
N ARG A 14 15.91 -18.07 -0.18
CA ARG A 14 16.33 -18.51 1.15
C ARG A 14 17.86 -18.47 1.20
N ASP A 15 18.41 -17.87 2.27
CA ASP A 15 19.84 -17.86 2.51
C ASP A 15 20.36 -19.31 2.67
N PRO A 16 21.25 -19.81 1.81
CA PRO A 16 21.76 -21.19 1.90
C PRO A 16 22.54 -21.45 3.20
N HIS A 17 23.01 -20.42 3.89
CA HIS A 17 23.72 -20.50 5.15
C HIS A 17 22.82 -20.21 6.36
N ASP A 18 21.50 -20.19 6.18
CA ASP A 18 20.47 -20.00 7.19
C ASP A 18 20.70 -18.76 8.08
N GLY A 19 21.18 -17.68 7.46
CA GLY A 19 21.43 -16.41 8.12
C GLY A 19 22.79 -16.24 8.80
N LYS A 20 23.67 -17.21 8.67
CA LYS A 20 24.97 -17.19 9.37
C LYS A 20 25.83 -15.97 9.02
N TYR A 21 25.77 -15.50 7.79
CA TYR A 21 26.56 -14.35 7.30
C TYR A 21 25.70 -13.13 7.01
N SER A 22 24.45 -13.34 6.59
CA SER A 22 23.51 -12.29 6.22
C SER A 22 22.77 -11.69 7.42
N GLY A 23 22.58 -12.47 8.50
CA GLY A 23 21.78 -12.09 9.64
C GLY A 23 20.28 -12.44 9.52
N GLY A 24 19.84 -13.08 8.42
CA GLY A 24 18.45 -13.51 8.23
C GLY A 24 18.33 -14.70 7.29
N LYS A 25 17.21 -15.42 7.38
CA LYS A 25 16.99 -16.67 6.61
C LYS A 25 16.61 -16.45 5.15
N TYR A 26 16.21 -15.23 4.80
CA TYR A 26 15.79 -14.85 3.45
C TYR A 26 16.50 -13.59 3.01
N LEU A 27 16.80 -13.53 1.71
CA LEU A 27 17.45 -12.40 1.04
C LEU A 27 16.54 -11.91 -0.07
N ALA A 28 16.31 -10.62 -0.14
CA ALA A 28 15.62 -9.93 -1.22
C ALA A 28 16.61 -9.03 -1.95
N ILE A 29 16.76 -9.18 -3.25
CA ILE A 29 17.78 -8.51 -4.05
C ILE A 29 17.10 -7.86 -5.26
N ASN A 30 17.39 -6.59 -5.53
CA ASN A 30 16.80 -5.86 -6.67
C ASN A 30 17.51 -6.21 -7.99
N GLN A 31 17.55 -7.50 -8.31
CA GLN A 31 18.11 -8.06 -9.54
C GLN A 31 17.23 -9.19 -10.06
N SER A 32 17.27 -9.43 -11.37
CA SER A 32 16.56 -10.58 -11.94
C SER A 32 17.23 -11.90 -11.53
N TYR A 33 16.41 -12.97 -11.51
CA TYR A 33 16.90 -14.31 -11.22
C TYR A 33 18.03 -14.71 -12.17
N GLU A 34 17.94 -14.38 -13.45
CA GLU A 34 18.96 -14.67 -14.45
C GLU A 34 20.31 -14.00 -14.12
N SER A 35 20.26 -12.75 -13.62
CA SER A 35 21.46 -12.02 -13.20
C SER A 35 22.09 -12.62 -11.95
N MET A 36 21.26 -13.19 -11.06
CA MET A 36 21.71 -13.80 -9.80
C MET A 36 21.98 -15.31 -9.93
N SER A 37 21.54 -15.95 -11.02
CA SER A 37 21.66 -17.40 -11.25
C SER A 37 23.11 -17.94 -11.11
N PRO A 38 24.17 -17.26 -11.56
CA PRO A 38 25.52 -17.71 -11.28
C PRO A 38 25.87 -17.86 -9.82
N TYR A 39 25.23 -17.04 -8.95
CA TYR A 39 25.46 -17.02 -7.51
C TYR A 39 24.48 -17.91 -6.74
N ILE A 40 23.34 -18.28 -7.32
CA ILE A 40 22.28 -19.06 -6.66
C ILE A 40 22.47 -20.57 -6.85
N ASN A 41 23.13 -20.98 -7.95
CA ASN A 41 23.21 -22.38 -8.36
C ASN A 41 24.43 -23.14 -7.78
N GLU A 42 25.40 -22.43 -7.23
CA GLU A 42 26.59 -23.05 -6.62
C GLU A 42 26.49 -22.94 -5.09
N CYS A 43 26.54 -24.05 -4.36
CA CYS A 43 26.35 -24.08 -2.90
C CYS A 43 27.40 -23.29 -2.09
N GLU A 44 28.37 -22.67 -2.72
CA GLU A 44 29.40 -21.84 -2.09
C GLU A 44 29.06 -20.36 -2.11
N ASP A 45 27.99 -19.97 -2.80
CA ASP A 45 27.58 -18.58 -2.96
C ASP A 45 26.84 -18.05 -1.72
N PHE A 46 26.89 -16.75 -1.53
CA PHE A 46 26.52 -16.07 -0.28
C PHE A 46 27.37 -16.51 0.92
N SER A 47 28.57 -17.04 0.67
CA SER A 47 29.57 -17.37 1.68
C SER A 47 30.07 -16.12 2.42
N LYS A 48 30.87 -16.34 3.48
CA LYS A 48 31.50 -15.23 4.20
C LYS A 48 32.30 -14.32 3.27
N ASP A 49 33.08 -14.92 2.35
CA ASP A 49 33.89 -14.18 1.38
C ASP A 49 33.03 -13.34 0.43
N TRP A 50 31.90 -13.89 -0.06
CA TRP A 50 30.97 -13.16 -0.88
C TRP A 50 30.37 -11.96 -0.13
N TRP A 51 29.99 -12.16 1.15
CA TRP A 51 29.45 -11.06 1.96
C TRP A 51 30.47 -9.95 2.21
N GLU A 52 31.71 -10.29 2.41
CA GLU A 52 32.81 -9.33 2.64
C GLU A 52 33.23 -8.59 1.35
N ASN A 53 33.19 -9.24 0.18
CA ASN A 53 33.81 -8.73 -1.04
C ASN A 53 32.83 -8.37 -2.17
N GLU A 54 31.64 -8.99 -2.24
CA GLU A 54 30.72 -8.84 -3.36
C GLU A 54 29.37 -8.18 -2.98
N SER A 55 28.89 -8.41 -1.75
CA SER A 55 27.55 -7.98 -1.32
C SER A 55 27.31 -6.48 -1.47
N HIS A 56 28.35 -5.67 -1.32
CA HIS A 56 28.28 -4.21 -1.43
C HIS A 56 27.93 -3.71 -2.85
N LYS A 57 27.95 -4.58 -3.86
CA LYS A 57 27.53 -4.28 -5.23
C LYS A 57 26.01 -4.29 -5.39
N TYR A 58 25.29 -4.79 -4.41
CA TYR A 58 23.85 -5.00 -4.41
C TYR A 58 23.19 -4.32 -3.25
N ILE A 59 21.93 -3.93 -3.42
CA ILE A 59 21.08 -3.57 -2.29
C ILE A 59 20.32 -4.83 -1.91
N ILE A 60 20.55 -5.33 -0.69
CA ILE A 60 20.04 -6.60 -0.22
C ILE A 60 19.19 -6.36 1.03
N GLY A 61 17.94 -6.76 0.96
CA GLY A 61 17.06 -6.87 2.13
C GLY A 61 17.25 -8.21 2.80
N VAL A 62 17.20 -8.24 4.11
CA VAL A 62 17.44 -9.43 4.93
C VAL A 62 16.30 -9.60 5.94
N GLY A 63 15.80 -10.83 6.11
CA GLY A 63 14.71 -11.12 7.04
C GLY A 63 14.61 -12.59 7.42
N ASN A 64 13.80 -12.91 8.43
CA ASN A 64 13.52 -14.30 8.82
C ASN A 64 12.39 -14.94 8.02
N SER A 65 11.66 -14.12 7.23
CA SER A 65 10.69 -14.51 6.22
C SER A 65 10.97 -13.80 4.91
N ALA A 66 10.36 -14.27 3.81
CA ALA A 66 10.44 -13.60 2.51
C ALA A 66 9.91 -12.16 2.58
N ASP A 67 8.80 -11.97 3.30
CA ASP A 67 8.14 -10.66 3.46
C ASP A 67 9.02 -9.68 4.25
N GLU A 68 9.67 -10.15 5.32
CA GLU A 68 10.61 -9.32 6.09
C GLU A 68 11.82 -8.91 5.24
N ALA A 69 12.40 -9.83 4.46
CA ALA A 69 13.52 -9.53 3.59
C ALA A 69 13.13 -8.52 2.50
N GLN A 70 11.95 -8.67 1.90
CA GLN A 70 11.41 -7.73 0.94
C GLN A 70 11.17 -6.34 1.57
N ALA A 71 10.58 -6.31 2.76
CA ALA A 71 10.35 -5.05 3.49
C ALA A 71 11.66 -4.32 3.82
N ASP A 72 12.70 -5.05 4.23
CA ASP A 72 14.02 -4.48 4.51
C ASP A 72 14.69 -3.93 3.24
N LEU A 73 14.59 -4.67 2.11
CA LEU A 73 15.05 -4.17 0.81
C LEU A 73 14.34 -2.85 0.44
N TYR A 74 13.03 -2.81 0.57
CA TYR A 74 12.26 -1.60 0.26
C TYR A 74 12.70 -0.42 1.13
N ASN A 75 12.90 -0.63 2.43
CA ASN A 75 13.38 0.42 3.32
C ASN A 75 14.77 0.94 2.94
N LYS A 76 15.65 0.07 2.40
CA LYS A 76 16.99 0.44 1.92
C LYS A 76 16.95 1.19 0.59
N LEU A 77 15.97 0.89 -0.26
CA LEU A 77 15.78 1.55 -1.56
C LEU A 77 15.04 2.89 -1.47
N LEU A 78 14.30 3.12 -0.36
CA LEU A 78 13.53 4.34 -0.20
C LEU A 78 14.45 5.57 -0.10
N PRO A 79 14.06 6.70 -0.72
CA PRO A 79 14.77 7.96 -0.54
C PRO A 79 14.79 8.32 0.95
N LYS A 80 15.95 8.63 1.48
CA LYS A 80 16.04 9.20 2.82
C LYS A 80 15.51 10.62 2.77
N ASP A 81 14.44 10.90 3.51
CA ASP A 81 13.89 12.26 3.63
C ASP A 81 14.92 13.09 4.44
N GLU A 82 15.77 13.83 3.75
CA GLU A 82 16.85 14.65 4.31
C GLU A 82 16.30 15.79 5.20
N GLY A 83 15.80 15.43 6.39
CA GLY A 83 15.35 16.35 7.42
C GLY A 83 14.08 17.17 7.12
N LYS A 84 13.47 17.03 5.95
CA LYS A 84 12.19 17.67 5.61
C LYS A 84 11.04 16.79 6.09
N LYS A 85 10.19 17.30 6.96
CA LYS A 85 8.97 16.60 7.38
C LYS A 85 7.95 16.60 6.22
N ILE A 86 7.98 15.56 5.40
CA ILE A 86 7.05 15.38 4.30
C ILE A 86 5.72 14.85 4.85
N GLU A 87 4.61 15.49 4.48
CA GLU A 87 3.29 15.01 4.83
C GLU A 87 2.93 13.79 3.97
N LYS A 88 2.32 12.79 4.62
CA LYS A 88 1.94 11.52 3.97
C LYS A 88 0.48 11.24 4.29
N TYR A 89 -0.32 10.95 3.27
CA TYR A 89 -1.75 10.73 3.39
C TYR A 89 -2.16 9.40 2.76
N LEU A 90 -2.90 8.60 3.53
CA LEU A 90 -3.48 7.35 3.06
C LEU A 90 -4.99 7.58 2.87
N PHE A 91 -5.46 7.61 1.62
CA PHE A 91 -6.88 7.57 1.30
C PHE A 91 -7.35 6.12 1.40
N LEU A 92 -8.30 5.88 2.28
CA LEU A 92 -8.68 4.54 2.70
C LEU A 92 -10.16 4.28 2.48
N ASP A 93 -10.49 3.28 1.68
CA ASP A 93 -11.82 2.68 1.64
C ASP A 93 -11.95 1.61 2.74
N PHE A 94 -13.16 1.13 3.00
CA PHE A 94 -13.44 0.12 4.00
C PHE A 94 -13.97 -1.18 3.39
N ASP A 95 -15.00 -1.11 2.56
CA ASP A 95 -15.58 -2.28 1.92
C ASP A 95 -14.59 -2.82 0.86
N GLY A 96 -14.36 -4.13 0.85
CA GLY A 96 -13.35 -4.75 -0.01
C GLY A 96 -11.88 -4.43 0.37
N VAL A 97 -11.64 -3.65 1.44
CA VAL A 97 -10.31 -3.22 1.90
C VAL A 97 -10.04 -3.70 3.33
N LEU A 98 -10.87 -3.31 4.28
CA LEU A 98 -10.83 -3.74 5.69
C LEU A 98 -11.96 -4.72 6.00
N ASN A 99 -13.14 -4.51 5.40
CA ASN A 99 -14.28 -5.39 5.47
C ASN A 99 -14.21 -6.34 4.26
N THR A 100 -13.78 -7.59 4.45
CA THR A 100 -13.47 -8.52 3.37
C THR A 100 -14.54 -9.60 3.23
N GLY A 101 -14.80 -10.03 2.00
CA GLY A 101 -15.77 -11.09 1.71
C GLY A 101 -15.42 -12.41 2.39
N ASN A 102 -14.13 -12.79 2.41
CA ASN A 102 -13.67 -14.01 3.05
C ASN A 102 -13.88 -14.02 4.57
N TYR A 103 -13.62 -12.89 5.23
CA TYR A 103 -13.83 -12.75 6.66
C TYR A 103 -15.32 -12.84 7.00
N GLN A 104 -16.19 -12.11 6.28
CA GLN A 104 -17.63 -12.14 6.52
C GLN A 104 -18.20 -13.56 6.28
N LYS A 105 -17.76 -14.24 5.23
CA LYS A 105 -18.15 -15.62 4.95
C LYS A 105 -17.73 -16.58 6.08
N LYS A 106 -16.47 -16.48 6.53
CA LYS A 106 -15.94 -17.30 7.63
C LYS A 106 -16.74 -17.10 8.92
N MET A 107 -17.01 -15.86 9.30
CA MET A 107 -17.80 -15.57 10.51
C MET A 107 -19.20 -16.17 10.43
N LYS A 108 -19.85 -16.06 9.27
CA LYS A 108 -21.16 -16.66 9.03
C LYS A 108 -21.13 -18.18 9.14
N GLU A 109 -20.11 -18.84 8.59
CA GLU A 109 -19.94 -20.31 8.66
C GLU A 109 -19.70 -20.79 10.10
N GLU A 110 -19.01 -19.98 10.91
CA GLU A 110 -18.76 -20.24 12.33
C GLU A 110 -19.94 -19.86 13.23
N GLY A 111 -21.01 -19.25 12.68
CA GLY A 111 -22.17 -18.80 13.42
C GLY A 111 -21.89 -17.59 14.33
N ILE A 112 -20.85 -16.82 14.00
CA ILE A 112 -20.45 -15.60 14.72
C ILE A 112 -21.07 -14.39 14.05
N ASP A 113 -21.72 -13.53 14.83
CA ASP A 113 -22.18 -12.24 14.33
C ASP A 113 -20.99 -11.28 14.18
N ALA A 114 -20.66 -10.98 12.92
CA ALA A 114 -19.57 -10.08 12.58
C ALA A 114 -20.08 -8.65 12.31
N TYR A 115 -21.06 -8.20 13.07
CA TYR A 115 -21.63 -6.84 13.01
C TYR A 115 -21.63 -6.18 14.39
N ASP A 116 -21.39 -4.89 14.40
CA ASP A 116 -21.59 -4.04 15.57
C ASP A 116 -22.51 -2.86 15.21
N GLU A 117 -22.64 -1.89 16.10
CA GLU A 117 -23.47 -0.69 15.88
C GLU A 117 -23.00 0.21 14.73
N TYR A 118 -21.80 -0.03 14.19
CA TYR A 118 -21.23 0.70 13.06
C TYR A 118 -21.37 -0.06 11.73
N GLY A 119 -21.75 -1.34 11.76
CA GLY A 119 -21.90 -2.19 10.58
C GLY A 119 -20.98 -3.41 10.61
N PRO A 120 -20.59 -3.93 9.43
CA PRO A 120 -19.72 -5.10 9.34
C PRO A 120 -18.38 -4.88 10.06
N MET A 121 -17.94 -5.88 10.82
CA MET A 121 -16.63 -5.87 11.47
C MET A 121 -15.52 -5.98 10.43
N PHE A 122 -14.39 -5.34 10.72
CA PHE A 122 -13.21 -5.42 9.89
C PHE A 122 -12.45 -6.73 10.07
N ASP A 123 -11.83 -7.20 9.01
CA ASP A 123 -10.96 -8.38 9.03
C ASP A 123 -9.71 -8.09 9.87
N PRO A 124 -9.45 -8.84 10.96
CA PRO A 124 -8.28 -8.60 11.80
C PRO A 124 -6.94 -8.70 11.03
N GLN A 125 -6.89 -9.53 9.97
CA GLN A 125 -5.70 -9.65 9.14
C GLN A 125 -5.47 -8.37 8.30
N ALA A 126 -6.51 -7.84 7.66
CA ALA A 126 -6.44 -6.59 6.93
C ALA A 126 -6.08 -5.41 7.86
N VAL A 127 -6.62 -5.40 9.09
CA VAL A 127 -6.27 -4.40 10.12
C VAL A 127 -4.80 -4.48 10.51
N SER A 128 -4.24 -5.69 10.68
CA SER A 128 -2.81 -5.87 10.96
C SER A 128 -1.92 -5.37 9.82
N TYR A 129 -2.34 -5.54 8.58
CA TYR A 129 -1.63 -4.99 7.42
C TYR A 129 -1.73 -3.46 7.34
N LEU A 130 -2.87 -2.88 7.69
CA LEU A 130 -3.00 -1.43 7.80
C LEU A 130 -2.04 -0.86 8.86
N GLU A 131 -1.92 -1.53 10.02
CA GLU A 131 -0.98 -1.16 11.07
C GLU A 131 0.46 -1.09 10.54
N GLN A 132 0.89 -2.08 9.78
CA GLN A 132 2.22 -2.09 9.16
C GLN A 132 2.44 -0.90 8.21
N ILE A 133 1.43 -0.51 7.42
CA ILE A 133 1.53 0.68 6.56
C ILE A 133 1.76 1.93 7.42
N ILE A 134 0.97 2.09 8.48
CA ILE A 134 1.04 3.26 9.37
C ILE A 134 2.39 3.32 10.06
N GLU A 135 2.86 2.21 10.64
CA GLU A 135 4.14 2.14 11.36
C GLU A 135 5.34 2.45 10.45
N ARG A 136 5.32 1.94 9.21
CA ARG A 136 6.41 2.10 8.24
C ARG A 136 6.45 3.47 7.57
N THR A 137 5.35 4.22 7.60
CA THR A 137 5.25 5.49 6.85
C THR A 137 4.94 6.71 7.71
N GLY A 138 4.28 6.52 8.85
CA GLY A 138 3.75 7.61 9.66
C GLY A 138 2.64 8.39 8.96
N CYS A 139 1.91 7.79 8.02
CA CYS A 139 0.89 8.45 7.23
C CYS A 139 -0.34 8.83 8.09
N LYS A 140 -1.04 9.85 7.64
CA LYS A 140 -2.33 10.29 8.17
C LYS A 140 -3.45 9.64 7.36
N ILE A 141 -4.45 9.05 8.03
CA ILE A 141 -5.57 8.39 7.38
C ILE A 141 -6.61 9.44 6.95
N VAL A 142 -7.01 9.40 5.69
CA VAL A 142 -8.11 10.17 5.11
C VAL A 142 -9.17 9.19 4.60
N ILE A 143 -10.36 9.21 5.16
CA ILE A 143 -11.42 8.27 4.76
C ILE A 143 -11.99 8.69 3.40
N SER A 144 -11.97 7.76 2.44
CA SER A 144 -12.61 7.87 1.12
C SER A 144 -13.79 6.92 0.94
N SER A 145 -14.06 6.09 1.94
CA SER A 145 -15.21 5.17 1.98
C SER A 145 -16.54 5.90 2.01
N THR A 146 -17.59 5.28 1.46
CA THR A 146 -18.97 5.76 1.58
C THR A 146 -19.47 5.81 3.03
N TRP A 147 -18.85 5.07 3.94
CA TRP A 147 -19.17 5.12 5.39
C TRP A 147 -19.01 6.52 5.98
N ARG A 148 -18.18 7.38 5.35
CA ARG A 148 -18.02 8.79 5.77
C ARG A 148 -19.30 9.64 5.71
N ASN A 149 -20.35 9.12 5.07
CA ASN A 149 -21.68 9.78 5.08
C ASN A 149 -22.25 9.95 6.50
N GLU A 150 -21.81 9.12 7.45
CA GLU A 150 -22.15 9.24 8.87
C GLU A 150 -21.39 10.37 9.58
N GLY A 151 -20.45 11.03 8.91
CA GLY A 151 -19.65 12.15 9.40
C GLY A 151 -18.39 11.75 10.15
N ILE A 152 -17.44 12.69 10.19
CA ILE A 152 -16.10 12.46 10.73
C ILE A 152 -16.11 12.03 12.21
N ALA A 153 -16.98 12.61 13.03
CA ALA A 153 -17.06 12.29 14.46
C ALA A 153 -17.46 10.83 14.69
N ARG A 154 -18.43 10.31 13.89
CA ARG A 154 -18.84 8.91 13.98
C ARG A 154 -17.74 7.97 13.49
N MET A 155 -17.03 8.33 12.42
CA MET A 155 -15.89 7.56 11.94
C MET A 155 -14.76 7.48 12.97
N GLN A 156 -14.43 8.60 13.61
CA GLN A 156 -13.39 8.64 14.65
C GLN A 156 -13.82 7.85 15.91
N GLN A 157 -15.09 7.88 16.27
CA GLN A 157 -15.60 7.10 17.39
C GLN A 157 -15.53 5.60 17.08
N MET A 158 -16.04 5.16 15.91
CA MET A 158 -15.92 3.78 15.44
C MET A 158 -14.47 3.29 15.46
N TRP A 159 -13.55 4.10 14.95
CA TRP A 159 -12.13 3.77 14.89
C TRP A 159 -11.55 3.47 16.28
N LYS A 160 -11.91 4.31 17.24
CA LYS A 160 -11.50 4.17 18.63
C LYS A 160 -12.13 2.93 19.28
N ASP A 161 -13.44 2.75 19.12
CA ASP A 161 -14.19 1.67 19.78
C ASP A 161 -13.77 0.29 19.25
N ARG A 162 -13.38 0.21 17.97
CA ARG A 162 -12.82 -0.99 17.35
C ARG A 162 -11.32 -1.20 17.63
N GLY A 163 -10.66 -0.29 18.36
CA GLY A 163 -9.22 -0.37 18.66
C GLY A 163 -8.33 -0.30 17.43
N MET A 164 -8.75 0.45 16.41
CA MET A 164 -8.05 0.52 15.12
C MET A 164 -6.70 1.24 15.22
N PRO A 165 -5.70 0.85 14.38
CA PRO A 165 -4.38 1.46 14.39
C PRO A 165 -4.40 2.90 13.87
N GLY A 166 -3.54 3.75 14.42
CA GLY A 166 -3.43 5.16 14.04
C GLY A 166 -4.66 5.98 14.39
N THR A 167 -4.88 7.06 13.66
CA THR A 167 -6.03 7.96 13.88
C THR A 167 -6.58 8.46 12.55
N ILE A 168 -7.88 8.60 12.44
CA ILE A 168 -8.52 9.27 11.31
C ILE A 168 -8.22 10.76 11.39
N TYR A 169 -7.46 11.26 10.43
CA TYR A 169 -7.09 12.66 10.30
C TYR A 169 -8.21 13.50 9.68
N SER A 170 -8.82 12.99 8.59
CA SER A 170 -9.81 13.69 7.79
C SER A 170 -10.65 12.71 6.97
N MET A 171 -11.55 13.24 6.17
CA MET A 171 -12.29 12.49 5.15
C MET A 171 -12.39 13.33 3.87
N THR A 172 -12.56 12.68 2.72
CA THR A 172 -12.80 13.37 1.45
C THR A 172 -14.19 14.04 1.45
N PRO A 173 -14.38 15.12 0.69
CA PRO A 173 -15.71 15.71 0.48
C PRO A 173 -16.65 14.67 -0.15
N ILE A 174 -17.95 14.90 -0.06
CA ILE A 174 -18.99 14.06 -0.67
C ILE A 174 -19.57 14.82 -1.84
N LEU A 175 -19.37 14.30 -3.06
CA LEU A 175 -19.97 14.85 -4.27
C LEU A 175 -21.26 14.10 -4.59
N MET A 176 -22.39 14.76 -4.43
CA MET A 176 -23.73 14.17 -4.69
C MET A 176 -23.93 13.80 -6.15
N SER A 177 -23.35 14.59 -7.06
CA SER A 177 -23.36 14.34 -8.51
C SER A 177 -22.21 15.07 -9.17
N VAL A 178 -21.68 14.48 -10.23
CA VAL A 178 -20.68 15.10 -11.09
C VAL A 178 -21.22 15.12 -12.51
N THR A 179 -21.25 16.30 -13.10
CA THR A 179 -21.66 16.48 -14.50
C THR A 179 -20.50 17.06 -15.28
N PHE A 180 -20.21 16.48 -16.42
CA PHE A 180 -19.25 17.01 -17.37
C PHE A 180 -20.01 17.60 -18.56
N ARG A 181 -19.45 18.66 -19.16
CA ARG A 181 -19.91 19.13 -20.46
C ARG A 181 -19.03 18.48 -21.54
N ASP A 182 -19.63 17.78 -22.45
CA ASP A 182 -18.93 17.26 -23.61
C ASP A 182 -18.36 18.43 -24.43
N ALA A 183 -17.05 18.39 -24.65
CA ALA A 183 -16.34 19.47 -25.36
C ALA A 183 -16.69 19.54 -26.86
N LEU A 184 -17.22 18.45 -27.44
CA LEU A 184 -17.52 18.38 -28.87
C LEU A 184 -18.93 18.84 -29.19
N ASN A 185 -19.92 18.46 -28.37
CA ASN A 185 -21.33 18.73 -28.64
C ASN A 185 -22.04 19.59 -27.58
N GLY A 186 -21.36 19.86 -26.47
CA GLY A 186 -21.89 20.67 -25.37
C GLY A 186 -22.90 19.96 -24.47
N ASP A 187 -23.13 18.67 -24.67
CA ASP A 187 -24.07 17.89 -23.85
C ASP A 187 -23.60 17.73 -22.42
N ILE A 188 -24.56 17.69 -21.50
CA ILE A 188 -24.29 17.42 -20.08
C ILE A 188 -24.33 15.91 -19.87
N ILE A 189 -23.20 15.36 -19.45
CA ILE A 189 -23.05 13.94 -19.14
C ILE A 189 -22.90 13.80 -17.62
N SER A 190 -23.77 12.99 -17.01
CA SER A 190 -23.61 12.61 -15.59
C SER A 190 -22.51 11.58 -15.45
N ALA A 191 -21.54 11.85 -14.59
CA ALA A 191 -20.48 10.91 -14.32
C ALA A 191 -20.94 9.79 -13.37
N PRO A 192 -20.44 8.56 -13.53
CA PRO A 192 -20.62 7.50 -12.56
C PRO A 192 -20.05 7.90 -11.18
N ALA A 193 -20.60 7.34 -10.10
CA ALA A 193 -20.12 7.57 -8.72
C ALA A 193 -18.61 7.30 -8.55
N LYS A 194 -18.06 6.33 -9.27
CA LYS A 194 -16.62 6.01 -9.31
C LYS A 194 -15.73 7.17 -9.79
N THR A 195 -16.27 8.00 -10.69
CA THR A 195 -15.56 9.22 -11.14
C THR A 195 -15.61 10.30 -10.06
N ALA A 196 -16.67 10.31 -9.24
CA ALA A 196 -16.78 11.26 -8.12
C ALA A 196 -15.69 11.03 -7.07
N LYS A 197 -15.35 9.77 -6.75
CA LYS A 197 -14.33 9.42 -5.74
C LYS A 197 -12.95 9.99 -6.10
N ALA A 198 -12.53 9.89 -7.36
CA ALA A 198 -11.28 10.50 -7.83
C ALA A 198 -11.28 12.02 -7.65
N LEU A 199 -12.35 12.70 -8.06
CA LEU A 199 -12.50 14.13 -7.88
C LEU A 199 -12.56 14.56 -6.41
N GLU A 200 -13.15 13.75 -5.54
CA GLU A 200 -13.21 13.97 -4.10
C GLU A 200 -11.80 13.94 -3.48
N ILE A 201 -10.96 12.99 -3.92
CA ILE A 201 -9.56 12.89 -3.51
C ILE A 201 -8.77 14.09 -4.01
N ASP A 202 -8.87 14.43 -5.30
CA ASP A 202 -8.21 15.61 -5.88
C ASP A 202 -8.60 16.91 -5.17
N MET A 203 -9.87 17.11 -4.92
CA MET A 203 -10.37 18.28 -4.19
C MET A 203 -9.81 18.34 -2.77
N TRP A 204 -9.67 17.18 -2.12
CA TRP A 204 -9.08 17.11 -0.79
C TRP A 204 -7.59 17.47 -0.84
N LEU A 205 -6.83 16.87 -1.77
CA LEU A 205 -5.40 17.14 -1.97
C LEU A 205 -5.15 18.62 -2.24
N GLN A 206 -5.89 19.23 -3.15
CA GLN A 206 -5.76 20.64 -3.49
C GLN A 206 -6.00 21.61 -2.30
N ARG A 207 -6.87 21.21 -1.35
CA ARG A 207 -7.25 22.05 -0.21
C ARG A 207 -6.36 21.85 1.01
N HIS A 208 -5.79 20.66 1.19
CA HIS A 208 -5.20 20.25 2.46
C HIS A 208 -3.75 19.80 2.37
N ALA A 209 -3.30 19.34 1.20
CA ALA A 209 -1.96 18.81 1.04
C ALA A 209 -0.97 19.87 0.54
N SER A 210 0.26 19.82 1.04
CA SER A 210 1.35 20.59 0.45
C SER A 210 1.74 20.02 -0.92
N LYS A 211 2.43 20.81 -1.76
CA LYS A 211 2.87 20.35 -3.09
C LYS A 211 3.81 19.14 -3.05
N ASP A 212 4.53 18.99 -1.96
CA ASP A 212 5.49 17.89 -1.77
C ASP A 212 4.86 16.73 -0.98
N ALA A 213 3.58 16.80 -0.64
CA ALA A 213 2.90 15.73 0.08
C ALA A 213 2.88 14.45 -0.76
N ARG A 214 3.05 13.33 -0.09
CA ARG A 214 2.97 12.00 -0.71
C ARG A 214 1.67 11.34 -0.30
N TYR A 215 1.11 10.54 -1.16
CA TYR A 215 -0.13 9.85 -0.85
C TYR A 215 -0.20 8.46 -1.49
N ALA A 216 -1.07 7.62 -0.93
CA ALA A 216 -1.52 6.37 -1.51
C ALA A 216 -3.04 6.28 -1.37
N ILE A 217 -3.66 5.55 -2.26
CA ILE A 217 -5.10 5.27 -2.28
C ILE A 217 -5.26 3.77 -2.21
N ILE A 218 -5.99 3.25 -1.21
CA ILE A 218 -6.32 1.83 -1.12
C ILE A 218 -7.82 1.68 -1.30
N ASP A 219 -8.21 0.93 -2.34
CA ASP A 219 -9.60 0.76 -2.76
C ASP A 219 -9.74 -0.55 -3.56
N ASP A 220 -10.85 -1.25 -3.46
CA ASP A 220 -11.14 -2.46 -4.25
C ASP A 220 -11.69 -2.14 -5.63
N GLU A 221 -12.20 -0.93 -5.82
CA GLU A 221 -12.69 -0.46 -7.11
C GLU A 221 -11.60 0.24 -7.91
N SER A 222 -11.61 0.02 -9.25
CA SER A 222 -10.79 0.84 -10.16
C SER A 222 -11.39 2.24 -10.25
N ILE A 223 -10.80 3.17 -9.54
CA ILE A 223 -11.17 4.58 -9.59
C ILE A 223 -10.59 5.14 -10.90
N ARG A 224 -11.41 5.82 -11.71
CA ARG A 224 -10.92 6.51 -12.91
C ARG A 224 -10.21 7.79 -12.47
N MET A 225 -8.91 7.66 -12.31
CA MET A 225 -8.01 8.75 -11.94
C MET A 225 -7.28 9.31 -13.16
N ASN A 226 -6.63 10.45 -13.01
CA ASN A 226 -5.65 10.93 -13.95
C ASN A 226 -4.48 9.95 -14.05
N GLU A 227 -3.69 9.98 -15.14
CA GLU A 227 -2.56 9.06 -15.31
C GLU A 227 -1.60 9.10 -14.12
N ASP A 228 -1.34 10.27 -13.55
CA ASP A 228 -0.47 10.43 -12.37
C ASP A 228 -1.04 9.77 -11.12
N ASP A 229 -2.35 9.74 -10.95
CA ASP A 229 -2.99 9.16 -9.77
C ASP A 229 -3.00 7.62 -9.79
N TYR A 230 -2.95 6.99 -10.96
CA TYR A 230 -2.82 5.53 -11.07
C TYR A 230 -1.57 4.99 -10.39
N LEU A 231 -0.49 5.77 -10.38
CA LEU A 231 0.75 5.41 -9.71
C LEU A 231 0.61 5.34 -8.18
N HIS A 232 -0.37 6.03 -7.63
CA HIS A 232 -0.67 6.09 -6.20
C HIS A 232 -1.78 5.13 -5.78
N MET A 233 -2.44 4.47 -6.74
CA MET A 233 -3.54 3.54 -6.50
C MET A 233 -3.00 2.16 -6.11
N VAL A 234 -3.53 1.63 -5.03
CA VAL A 234 -3.31 0.26 -4.57
C VAL A 234 -4.67 -0.42 -4.58
N LYS A 235 -4.92 -1.20 -5.64
CA LYS A 235 -6.16 -1.94 -5.79
C LYS A 235 -6.12 -3.21 -4.97
N THR A 236 -7.16 -3.44 -4.16
CA THR A 236 -7.35 -4.69 -3.41
C THR A 236 -8.34 -5.63 -4.11
N ASP A 237 -8.32 -6.89 -3.73
CA ASP A 237 -9.38 -7.85 -4.04
C ASP A 237 -10.45 -7.76 -2.93
N GLU A 238 -11.72 -7.59 -3.28
CA GLU A 238 -12.82 -7.44 -2.32
C GLU A 238 -12.98 -8.62 -1.35
N GLN A 239 -12.49 -9.81 -1.74
CA GLN A 239 -12.54 -11.00 -0.90
C GLN A 239 -11.42 -11.04 0.12
N ILE A 240 -10.27 -10.43 -0.19
CA ILE A 240 -9.01 -10.51 0.59
C ILE A 240 -8.74 -9.21 1.36
N GLY A 241 -9.03 -8.04 0.76
CA GLY A 241 -8.69 -6.74 1.32
C GLY A 241 -7.20 -6.41 1.23
N ILE A 242 -6.70 -5.67 2.22
CA ILE A 242 -5.27 -5.35 2.30
C ILE A 242 -4.49 -6.64 2.55
N ASP A 243 -3.55 -6.91 1.68
CA ASP A 243 -2.56 -7.99 1.78
C ASP A 243 -1.14 -7.43 1.83
N ILE A 244 -0.14 -8.31 1.85
CA ILE A 244 1.28 -7.91 1.92
C ILE A 244 1.73 -7.13 0.67
N TYR A 245 1.14 -7.42 -0.51
CA TYR A 245 1.44 -6.68 -1.74
C TYR A 245 0.87 -5.27 -1.67
N ALA A 246 -0.34 -5.12 -1.15
CA ALA A 246 -0.95 -3.81 -0.90
C ALA A 246 -0.14 -3.00 0.12
N VAL A 247 0.36 -3.63 1.20
CA VAL A 247 1.27 -2.98 2.17
C VAL A 247 2.50 -2.43 1.46
N ASN A 248 3.18 -3.25 0.69
CA ASN A 248 4.43 -2.85 0.04
C ASN A 248 4.20 -1.72 -0.97
N SER A 249 3.16 -1.83 -1.80
CA SER A 249 2.78 -0.80 -2.78
C SER A 249 2.43 0.53 -2.12
N ALA A 250 1.62 0.51 -1.05
CA ALA A 250 1.26 1.71 -0.31
C ALA A 250 2.47 2.36 0.35
N VAL A 251 3.34 1.56 0.97
CA VAL A 251 4.59 2.06 1.59
C VAL A 251 5.50 2.72 0.56
N LEU A 252 5.58 2.17 -0.65
CA LEU A 252 6.36 2.76 -1.73
C LEU A 252 5.80 4.12 -2.16
N ALA A 253 4.52 4.18 -2.47
CA ALA A 253 3.85 5.41 -2.88
C ALA A 253 4.02 6.50 -1.80
N LEU A 254 3.77 6.17 -0.52
CA LEU A 254 3.92 7.07 0.62
C LEU A 254 5.36 7.51 0.90
N ASN A 255 6.35 6.80 0.36
CA ASN A 255 7.76 7.17 0.47
C ASN A 255 8.34 7.75 -0.84
N GLY A 256 7.48 8.14 -1.79
CA GLY A 256 7.85 8.85 -3.01
C GLY A 256 8.40 7.97 -4.12
N LYS A 257 8.05 6.70 -4.12
CA LYS A 257 8.26 5.76 -5.22
C LYS A 257 6.91 5.14 -5.61
N PRO A 258 6.08 5.86 -6.35
CA PRO A 258 4.79 5.34 -6.79
C PRO A 258 4.98 4.08 -7.65
N ASN A 259 3.98 3.22 -7.63
CA ASN A 259 4.05 1.89 -8.24
C ASN A 259 3.94 1.99 -9.77
N GLU A 260 5.04 1.78 -10.49
CA GLU A 260 5.04 1.77 -11.96
C GLU A 260 4.36 0.53 -12.56
N MET A 261 3.98 -0.46 -11.73
CA MET A 261 3.40 -1.73 -12.19
C MET A 261 1.88 -1.71 -12.43
N ASN A 262 1.18 -0.62 -12.15
CA ASN A 262 -0.27 -0.53 -12.39
C ASN A 262 -0.66 -0.28 -13.86
N HIS A 263 0.28 -0.37 -14.81
CA HIS A 263 0.00 -0.15 -16.24
C HIS A 263 -0.53 -1.36 -17.01
N GLU A 264 -0.76 -2.50 -16.37
CA GLU A 264 -1.27 -3.72 -17.02
C GLU A 264 -2.66 -4.15 -16.50
N TYR A 265 -3.68 -3.27 -16.62
CA TYR A 265 -5.08 -3.72 -16.51
C TYR A 265 -6.02 -2.92 -17.44
#